data_2a09c5f60e1dca28ac2c19b83253bd20
#
_entry.id   2a09c5f60e1dca28ac2c19b83253bd20
#
_cell.length_a   1.000
_cell.length_b   1.000
_cell.length_c   1.000
_cell.angle_alpha   90.00
_cell.angle_beta   90.00
_cell.angle_gamma   90.00
#
_symmetry.space_group_name_H-M   'P 1'
#
loop_
_entity.id
_entity.type
_entity.pdbx_description
1 polymer ?
#
loop_
_entity_poly.entity_id
_entity_poly.type
_entity_poly.pdbx_seq_one_letter_code
_entity_poly.pdbx_strand_id
1 'polypeptide(L)'
;MAVEHNTREDQPGLEVISVSERNPKIRTVRVFRPAPEDVSFVPATLKGLGITVKHFFKNTFSRRKNTDIETIEYPEQTKPYPPRNRGLHRLMQRDDGSVRCVACMCCPTVCPANCITIIPAETDDAGIEKYPARFEIDELRCVVCGLCVEACPCDAIRMDTGLHAPSVENRSDAILGKEEMLEMGIKSTAVQGGRGTDWRAEQPEPRKED
;
A
#
# COMPACT_ATOMS: atom_id res chain seq x y z
N MET A 1 12.91 2.56 -20.78
CA MET A 1 11.71 2.69 -21.63
C MET A 1 10.89 3.84 -21.09
N ALA A 2 10.68 4.88 -21.89
CA ALA A 2 9.85 6.01 -21.51
C ALA A 2 8.40 5.54 -21.50
N VAL A 3 7.71 5.69 -20.34
CA VAL A 3 6.27 5.49 -20.26
C VAL A 3 5.65 6.63 -21.06
N GLU A 4 5.13 6.33 -22.25
CA GLU A 4 4.30 7.26 -22.98
C GLU A 4 3.10 7.62 -22.09
N HIS A 5 3.11 8.85 -21.60
CA HIS A 5 1.94 9.44 -20.96
C HIS A 5 0.89 9.62 -22.06
N ASN A 6 -0.05 8.67 -22.10
CA ASN A 6 -1.28 8.79 -22.87
C ASN A 6 -1.98 10.09 -22.44
N THR A 7 -1.78 11.14 -23.22
CA THR A 7 -2.45 12.43 -23.05
C THR A 7 -3.89 12.25 -23.49
N ARG A 8 -4.78 12.06 -22.54
CA ARG A 8 -6.24 11.95 -22.73
C ARG A 8 -6.84 13.30 -23.17
N GLU A 9 -6.27 13.95 -24.16
CA GLU A 9 -6.78 15.22 -24.70
C GLU A 9 -8.06 15.05 -25.52
N ASP A 10 -8.33 13.84 -26.01
CA ASP A 10 -9.46 13.54 -26.91
C ASP A 10 -10.67 12.93 -26.20
N GLN A 11 -10.79 13.03 -24.88
CA GLN A 11 -12.01 12.55 -24.21
C GLN A 11 -13.14 13.57 -24.36
N PRO A 12 -14.27 13.20 -24.99
CA PRO A 12 -15.41 14.08 -25.10
C PRO A 12 -15.91 14.43 -23.68
N GLY A 13 -16.01 15.72 -23.40
CA GLY A 13 -16.46 16.24 -22.11
C GLY A 13 -15.36 16.79 -21.19
N LEU A 14 -14.11 16.87 -21.65
CA LEU A 14 -13.00 17.51 -20.94
C LEU A 14 -12.49 18.72 -21.72
N GLU A 15 -12.46 19.89 -21.08
CA GLU A 15 -11.83 21.10 -21.62
C GLU A 15 -10.69 21.52 -20.70
N VAL A 16 -9.48 21.65 -21.23
CA VAL A 16 -8.33 22.16 -20.48
C VAL A 16 -8.44 23.69 -20.39
N ILE A 17 -8.64 24.22 -19.18
CA ILE A 17 -8.78 25.67 -18.95
C ILE A 17 -7.42 26.35 -18.84
N SER A 18 -6.48 25.74 -18.14
CA SER A 18 -5.15 26.29 -17.94
C SER A 18 -4.12 25.19 -17.63
N VAL A 19 -2.90 25.46 -18.01
CA VAL A 19 -1.72 24.62 -17.68
C VAL A 19 -0.86 25.45 -16.71
N SER A 20 -0.38 24.85 -15.62
CA SER A 20 0.46 25.53 -14.66
C SER A 20 1.83 25.88 -15.26
N GLU A 21 2.24 27.14 -15.18
CA GLU A 21 3.54 27.60 -15.65
C GLU A 21 4.71 26.95 -14.88
N ARG A 22 4.52 26.65 -13.59
CA ARG A 22 5.54 26.01 -12.75
C ARG A 22 5.72 24.51 -13.04
N ASN A 23 4.64 23.85 -13.46
CA ASN A 23 4.67 22.42 -13.73
C ASN A 23 3.67 22.09 -14.85
N PRO A 24 4.15 21.82 -16.08
CA PRO A 24 3.29 21.55 -17.22
C PRO A 24 2.47 20.25 -17.11
N LYS A 25 2.75 19.41 -16.08
CA LYS A 25 1.94 18.23 -15.77
C LYS A 25 0.66 18.55 -15.02
N ILE A 26 0.56 19.75 -14.44
CA ILE A 26 -0.64 20.19 -13.70
C ILE A 26 -1.52 20.98 -14.66
N ARG A 27 -2.67 20.40 -14.99
CA ARG A 27 -3.68 20.99 -15.88
C ARG A 27 -4.99 21.17 -15.12
N THR A 28 -5.58 22.33 -15.21
CA THR A 28 -6.95 22.56 -14.73
C THR A 28 -7.90 22.22 -15.85
N VAL A 29 -8.77 21.26 -15.60
CA VAL A 29 -9.74 20.79 -16.61
C VAL A 29 -11.16 21.08 -16.13
N ARG A 30 -12.03 21.48 -17.05
CA ARG A 30 -13.47 21.55 -16.83
C ARG A 30 -14.11 20.27 -17.32
N VAL A 31 -14.84 19.61 -16.46
CA VAL A 31 -15.62 18.42 -16.81
C VAL A 31 -17.04 18.87 -17.15
N PHE A 32 -17.43 18.67 -18.40
CA PHE A 32 -18.82 18.86 -18.82
C PHE A 32 -19.64 17.63 -18.45
N ARG A 33 -20.63 17.82 -17.61
CA ARG A 33 -21.64 16.80 -17.37
C ARG A 33 -22.85 17.18 -18.22
N PRO A 34 -23.37 16.29 -19.10
CA PRO A 34 -24.59 16.57 -19.82
C PRO A 34 -25.74 16.82 -18.83
N ALA A 35 -26.59 17.77 -19.13
CA ALA A 35 -27.78 18.01 -18.34
C ALA A 35 -28.67 16.75 -18.32
N PRO A 36 -29.37 16.49 -17.24
CA PRO A 36 -30.29 15.32 -17.17
C PRO A 36 -31.32 15.25 -18.34
N GLU A 37 -31.67 16.42 -18.85
CA GLU A 37 -32.57 16.61 -19.97
C GLU A 37 -31.98 16.15 -21.31
N ASP A 38 -30.65 16.24 -21.45
CA ASP A 38 -29.92 15.84 -22.66
C ASP A 38 -29.64 14.32 -22.73
N VAL A 39 -29.83 13.61 -21.60
CA VAL A 39 -29.55 12.18 -21.52
C VAL A 39 -30.83 11.40 -21.76
N SER A 40 -30.98 10.89 -22.96
CA SER A 40 -32.09 9.95 -23.25
C SER A 40 -31.88 8.64 -22.49
N PHE A 41 -32.71 8.41 -21.48
CA PHE A 41 -32.59 7.29 -20.54
C PHE A 41 -32.62 5.92 -21.26
N VAL A 42 -33.55 5.72 -22.18
CA VAL A 42 -33.74 4.42 -22.85
C VAL A 42 -32.51 3.99 -23.67
N PRO A 43 -31.99 4.77 -24.62
CA PRO A 43 -30.81 4.36 -25.39
C PRO A 43 -29.55 4.26 -24.53
N ALA A 44 -29.39 5.08 -23.49
CA ALA A 44 -28.26 4.96 -22.56
C ALA A 44 -28.32 3.63 -21.78
N THR A 45 -29.47 3.24 -21.30
CA THR A 45 -29.68 1.96 -20.60
C THR A 45 -29.48 0.77 -21.52
N LEU A 46 -29.98 0.81 -22.75
CA LEU A 46 -29.76 -0.25 -23.74
C LEU A 46 -28.30 -0.39 -24.10
N LYS A 47 -27.58 0.72 -24.26
CA LYS A 47 -26.11 0.70 -24.48
C LYS A 47 -25.35 0.09 -23.32
N GLY A 48 -25.68 0.46 -22.09
CA GLY A 48 -25.11 -0.12 -20.87
C GLY A 48 -25.39 -1.63 -20.76
N LEU A 49 -26.63 -2.04 -21.00
CA LEU A 49 -27.02 -3.45 -21.01
C LEU A 49 -26.23 -4.23 -22.08
N GLY A 50 -26.10 -3.67 -23.28
CA GLY A 50 -25.32 -4.27 -24.37
C GLY A 50 -23.85 -4.50 -23.99
N ILE A 51 -23.23 -3.57 -23.27
CA ILE A 51 -21.86 -3.74 -22.75
C ILE A 51 -21.79 -4.89 -21.74
N THR A 52 -22.73 -4.95 -20.81
CA THR A 52 -22.80 -6.01 -19.79
C THR A 52 -23.01 -7.38 -20.43
N VAL A 53 -23.92 -7.49 -21.38
CA VAL A 53 -24.18 -8.73 -22.13
C VAL A 53 -22.95 -9.17 -22.93
N LYS A 54 -22.25 -8.24 -23.58
CA LYS A 54 -20.98 -8.54 -24.28
C LYS A 54 -19.94 -9.13 -23.33
N HIS A 55 -19.73 -8.52 -22.15
CA HIS A 55 -18.80 -9.05 -21.15
C HIS A 55 -19.23 -10.40 -20.61
N PHE A 56 -20.53 -10.60 -20.38
CA PHE A 56 -21.06 -11.88 -19.97
C PHE A 56 -20.72 -13.00 -20.96
N PHE A 57 -21.06 -12.80 -22.24
CA PHE A 57 -20.75 -13.80 -23.27
C PHE A 57 -19.24 -14.01 -23.46
N LYS A 58 -18.45 -12.93 -23.44
CA LYS A 58 -17.00 -13.02 -23.52
C LYS A 58 -16.42 -13.88 -22.38
N ASN A 59 -16.85 -13.64 -21.14
CA ASN A 59 -16.34 -14.34 -19.98
C ASN A 59 -16.86 -15.78 -19.85
N THR A 60 -18.08 -16.06 -20.34
CA THR A 60 -18.69 -17.40 -20.27
C THR A 60 -18.18 -18.33 -21.34
N PHE A 61 -18.03 -17.84 -22.59
CA PHE A 61 -17.69 -18.68 -23.73
C PHE A 61 -16.23 -18.54 -24.20
N SER A 62 -15.47 -17.57 -23.67
CA SER A 62 -14.06 -17.40 -24.02
C SER A 62 -13.17 -18.38 -23.27
N ARG A 63 -12.08 -18.80 -23.91
CA ARG A 63 -11.04 -19.58 -23.23
C ARG A 63 -10.41 -18.72 -22.12
N ARG A 64 -9.99 -19.39 -21.01
CA ARG A 64 -9.45 -18.77 -19.78
C ARG A 64 -8.37 -17.68 -20.02
N LYS A 65 -7.63 -17.75 -21.15
CA LYS A 65 -6.61 -16.75 -21.52
C LYS A 65 -7.16 -15.41 -22.05
N ASN A 66 -8.44 -15.36 -22.47
CA ASN A 66 -9.06 -14.17 -23.10
C ASN A 66 -10.21 -13.59 -22.26
N THR A 67 -10.38 -14.04 -21.03
CA THR A 67 -11.40 -13.51 -20.12
C THR A 67 -10.86 -12.25 -19.45
N ASP A 68 -11.72 -11.28 -19.18
CA ASP A 68 -11.41 -10.08 -18.40
C ASP A 68 -11.34 -10.37 -16.88
N ILE A 69 -11.40 -11.66 -16.50
CA ILE A 69 -11.39 -12.12 -15.11
C ILE A 69 -9.97 -12.60 -14.78
N GLU A 70 -9.31 -11.87 -13.89
CA GLU A 70 -8.05 -12.29 -13.29
C GLU A 70 -8.37 -13.11 -12.03
N THR A 71 -8.10 -14.41 -12.07
CA THR A 71 -8.28 -15.30 -10.92
C THR A 71 -6.93 -15.70 -10.38
N ILE A 72 -6.71 -15.49 -9.08
CA ILE A 72 -5.51 -15.90 -8.36
C ILE A 72 -5.90 -17.02 -7.40
N GLU A 73 -5.26 -18.15 -7.52
CA GLU A 73 -5.50 -19.32 -6.68
C GLU A 73 -4.65 -19.21 -5.41
N TYR A 74 -5.11 -18.40 -4.45
CA TYR A 74 -4.47 -18.30 -3.13
C TYR A 74 -4.81 -19.56 -2.30
N PRO A 75 -3.87 -20.18 -1.54
CA PRO A 75 -2.50 -19.71 -1.27
C PRO A 75 -1.43 -20.18 -2.27
N GLU A 76 -1.76 -21.03 -3.25
CA GLU A 76 -0.82 -21.64 -4.21
C GLU A 76 -0.19 -20.57 -5.12
N GLN A 77 -0.95 -19.52 -5.41
CA GLN A 77 -0.49 -18.37 -6.17
C GLN A 77 -0.71 -17.09 -5.37
N THR A 78 0.34 -16.31 -5.17
CA THR A 78 0.28 -15.01 -4.54
C THR A 78 0.40 -13.91 -5.60
N LYS A 79 -0.40 -12.86 -5.46
CA LYS A 79 -0.28 -11.68 -6.33
C LYS A 79 1.03 -10.95 -6.03
N PRO A 80 1.84 -10.61 -7.05
CA PRO A 80 3.00 -9.76 -6.83
C PRO A 80 2.55 -8.37 -6.38
N TYR A 81 3.04 -7.93 -5.22
CA TYR A 81 2.70 -6.61 -4.71
C TYR A 81 3.50 -5.51 -5.40
N PRO A 82 2.88 -4.35 -5.64
CA PRO A 82 3.62 -3.20 -6.12
C PRO A 82 4.63 -2.75 -5.07
N PRO A 83 5.71 -2.08 -5.50
CA PRO A 83 6.79 -1.63 -4.61
C PRO A 83 6.39 -0.74 -3.46
N ARG A 84 5.28 -0.05 -3.60
CA ARG A 84 4.74 0.85 -2.58
C ARG A 84 3.63 0.21 -1.74
N ASN A 85 3.53 -1.13 -1.78
CA ASN A 85 2.57 -1.82 -0.95
C ASN A 85 2.94 -1.64 0.52
N ARG A 86 1.93 -1.34 1.34
CA ARG A 86 2.08 -1.25 2.78
C ARG A 86 1.61 -2.56 3.39
N GLY A 87 2.58 -3.37 3.83
CA GLY A 87 2.34 -4.62 4.53
C GLY A 87 2.26 -4.40 6.05
N LEU A 88 2.39 -5.50 6.80
CA LEU A 88 2.51 -5.46 8.26
C LEU A 88 3.70 -4.63 8.72
N HIS A 89 3.60 -4.08 9.91
CA HIS A 89 4.67 -3.32 10.52
C HIS A 89 5.84 -4.21 10.92
N ARG A 90 7.05 -3.69 10.78
CA ARG A 90 8.27 -4.27 11.34
C ARG A 90 9.10 -3.22 12.02
N LEU A 91 9.84 -3.64 13.04
CA LEU A 91 10.86 -2.81 13.68
C LEU A 91 12.25 -3.15 13.15
N MET A 92 13.03 -2.10 12.93
CA MET A 92 14.41 -2.20 12.47
C MET A 92 15.36 -2.38 13.65
N GLN A 93 16.39 -3.19 13.41
CA GLN A 93 17.49 -3.38 14.34
C GLN A 93 18.72 -2.58 13.88
N ARG A 94 19.60 -2.29 14.81
CA ARG A 94 20.97 -1.82 14.54
C ARG A 94 21.88 -2.99 14.24
N ASP A 95 23.12 -2.70 13.83
CA ASP A 95 24.10 -3.73 13.50
C ASP A 95 24.52 -4.56 14.74
N ASP A 96 24.33 -4.02 15.93
CA ASP A 96 24.55 -4.67 17.24
C ASP A 96 23.36 -5.54 17.70
N GLY A 97 22.28 -5.59 16.91
CA GLY A 97 21.04 -6.31 17.24
C GLY A 97 20.07 -5.54 18.14
N SER A 98 20.43 -4.36 18.62
CA SER A 98 19.54 -3.53 19.41
C SER A 98 18.43 -2.89 18.55
N VAL A 99 17.31 -2.54 19.17
CA VAL A 99 16.20 -1.86 18.48
C VAL A 99 16.61 -0.45 18.07
N ARG A 100 16.35 -0.06 16.83
CA ARG A 100 16.60 1.32 16.36
C ARG A 100 15.72 2.37 17.01
N CYS A 101 14.55 1.96 17.50
CA CYS A 101 13.57 2.86 18.10
C CYS A 101 14.11 3.47 19.40
N VAL A 102 14.00 4.78 19.51
CA VAL A 102 14.39 5.57 20.69
C VAL A 102 13.18 6.07 21.49
N ALA A 103 12.02 5.47 21.29
CA ALA A 103 10.78 5.81 21.98
C ALA A 103 10.45 7.32 21.96
N CYS A 104 10.68 8.00 20.85
CA CYS A 104 10.48 9.45 20.69
C CYS A 104 9.00 9.89 20.63
N MET A 105 8.05 8.95 20.63
CA MET A 105 6.60 9.16 20.62
C MET A 105 6.04 9.86 19.37
N CYS A 106 6.81 10.02 18.28
CA CYS A 106 6.33 10.65 17.06
C CYS A 106 5.26 9.80 16.35
N CYS A 107 5.48 8.48 16.26
CA CYS A 107 4.55 7.58 15.55
C CYS A 107 3.18 7.44 16.23
N PRO A 108 3.03 7.30 17.56
CA PRO A 108 1.69 7.30 18.17
C PRO A 108 1.01 8.67 18.06
N THR A 109 1.77 9.77 18.12
CA THR A 109 1.21 11.14 18.03
C THR A 109 0.61 11.41 16.66
N VAL A 110 1.23 10.94 15.57
CA VAL A 110 0.74 11.15 14.20
C VAL A 110 -0.33 10.14 13.78
N CYS A 111 -0.54 9.08 14.58
CA CYS A 111 -1.44 7.99 14.21
C CYS A 111 -2.91 8.44 14.27
N PRO A 112 -3.66 8.47 13.14
CA PRO A 112 -5.05 8.89 13.13
C PRO A 112 -5.98 7.90 13.84
N ALA A 113 -5.57 6.64 13.95
CA ALA A 113 -6.35 5.57 14.56
C ALA A 113 -5.99 5.32 16.04
N ASN A 114 -4.96 5.98 16.58
CA ASN A 114 -4.46 5.76 17.93
C ASN A 114 -4.20 4.27 18.23
N CYS A 115 -3.59 3.56 17.27
CA CYS A 115 -3.36 2.11 17.38
C CYS A 115 -1.97 1.74 17.90
N ILE A 116 -1.09 2.73 18.16
CA ILE A 116 0.30 2.51 18.57
C ILE A 116 0.45 2.87 20.05
N THR A 117 0.97 1.95 20.84
CA THR A 117 1.28 2.13 22.26
C THR A 117 2.76 1.91 22.49
N ILE A 118 3.43 2.90 23.10
CA ILE A 118 4.86 2.81 23.43
C ILE A 118 5.05 3.16 24.91
N ILE A 119 5.79 2.33 25.62
CA ILE A 119 6.27 2.61 26.97
C ILE A 119 7.79 2.76 26.89
N PRO A 120 8.34 3.96 27.11
CA PRO A 120 9.76 4.18 27.09
C PRO A 120 10.42 3.64 28.38
N ALA A 121 11.67 3.25 28.27
CA ALA A 121 12.57 3.01 29.39
C ALA A 121 13.93 3.67 29.12
N GLU A 122 14.66 3.93 30.18
CA GLU A 122 16.02 4.44 30.13
C GLU A 122 17.01 3.28 30.06
N THR A 123 18.17 3.52 29.47
CA THR A 123 19.26 2.56 29.38
C THR A 123 20.55 3.19 29.89
N ASP A 124 21.41 2.38 30.47
CA ASP A 124 22.74 2.81 30.92
C ASP A 124 23.75 2.99 29.79
N ASP A 125 23.33 2.75 28.54
CA ASP A 125 24.19 2.89 27.37
C ASP A 125 24.40 4.37 27.03
N ALA A 126 25.67 4.81 27.05
CA ALA A 126 26.05 6.21 26.84
C ALA A 126 25.64 6.79 25.47
N GLY A 127 25.32 5.94 24.50
CA GLY A 127 24.89 6.34 23.14
C GLY A 127 23.38 6.40 22.92
N ILE A 128 22.59 5.83 23.85
CA ILE A 128 21.13 5.68 23.68
C ILE A 128 20.45 6.08 24.98
N GLU A 129 19.78 7.20 24.99
CA GLU A 129 19.12 7.73 26.18
C GLU A 129 17.85 6.93 26.54
N LYS A 130 17.08 6.49 25.53
CA LYS A 130 15.80 5.81 25.70
C LYS A 130 15.59 4.70 24.68
N TYR A 131 14.88 3.67 25.09
CA TYR A 131 14.42 2.60 24.21
C TYR A 131 12.96 2.23 24.55
N PRO A 132 12.23 1.58 23.63
CA PRO A 132 10.88 1.11 23.94
C PRO A 132 10.96 -0.17 24.78
N ALA A 133 10.58 -0.09 26.06
CA ALA A 133 10.38 -1.28 26.88
C ALA A 133 9.20 -2.10 26.36
N ARG A 134 8.12 -1.40 25.92
CA ARG A 134 6.95 -1.99 25.29
C ARG A 134 6.64 -1.19 24.02
N PHE A 135 6.40 -1.89 22.93
CA PHE A 135 5.93 -1.32 21.68
C PHE A 135 4.86 -2.24 21.12
N GLU A 136 3.67 -1.71 20.91
CA GLU A 136 2.53 -2.49 20.43
C GLU A 136 1.76 -1.73 19.36
N ILE A 137 1.26 -2.46 18.38
CA ILE A 137 0.35 -1.96 17.35
C ILE A 137 -0.89 -2.84 17.29
N ASP A 138 -2.07 -2.23 17.45
CA ASP A 138 -3.36 -2.89 17.23
C ASP A 138 -3.66 -2.88 15.72
N GLU A 139 -3.38 -4.00 15.05
CA GLU A 139 -3.55 -4.12 13.60
C GLU A 139 -5.02 -4.09 13.16
N LEU A 140 -5.96 -4.45 14.03
CA LEU A 140 -7.40 -4.32 13.72
C LEU A 140 -7.90 -2.87 13.78
N ARG A 141 -7.16 -1.99 14.42
CA ARG A 141 -7.41 -0.55 14.45
C ARG A 141 -6.65 0.19 13.35
N CYS A 142 -5.54 -0.36 12.91
CA CYS A 142 -4.66 0.26 11.95
C CYS A 142 -5.37 0.44 10.60
N VAL A 143 -5.29 1.66 10.04
CA VAL A 143 -5.82 1.99 8.71
C VAL A 143 -4.75 1.90 7.60
N VAL A 144 -3.58 1.39 7.93
CA VAL A 144 -2.46 1.16 7.00
C VAL A 144 -2.05 2.43 6.22
N CYS A 145 -2.16 3.60 6.84
CA CYS A 145 -1.87 4.89 6.20
C CYS A 145 -0.37 5.16 6.00
N GLY A 146 0.52 4.56 6.80
CA GLY A 146 1.97 4.73 6.71
C GLY A 146 2.53 6.01 7.33
N LEU A 147 1.71 6.87 7.95
CA LEU A 147 2.18 8.12 8.59
C LEU A 147 3.18 7.87 9.72
N CYS A 148 3.09 6.72 10.41
CA CYS A 148 4.04 6.32 11.44
C CYS A 148 5.45 6.10 10.87
N VAL A 149 5.56 5.59 9.64
CA VAL A 149 6.83 5.41 8.94
C VAL A 149 7.42 6.76 8.54
N GLU A 150 6.59 7.66 8.00
CA GLU A 150 7.02 9.00 7.57
C GLU A 150 7.44 9.88 8.75
N ALA A 151 6.79 9.74 9.91
CA ALA A 151 7.08 10.53 11.11
C ALA A 151 8.29 10.01 11.91
N CYS A 152 8.82 8.83 11.59
CA CYS A 152 9.90 8.23 12.37
C CYS A 152 11.27 8.85 12.02
N PRO A 153 11.91 9.60 12.94
CA PRO A 153 13.21 10.24 12.66
C PRO A 153 14.36 9.23 12.58
N CYS A 154 14.20 8.06 13.21
CA CYS A 154 15.25 7.03 13.29
C CYS A 154 15.08 5.93 12.23
N ASP A 155 14.07 6.03 11.35
CA ASP A 155 13.74 4.95 10.41
C ASP A 155 13.63 3.58 11.11
N ALA A 156 12.99 3.57 12.28
CA ALA A 156 12.89 2.40 13.14
C ALA A 156 11.65 1.54 12.85
N ILE A 157 10.63 2.10 12.24
CA ILE A 157 9.38 1.40 11.86
C ILE A 157 9.21 1.43 10.35
N ARG A 158 8.87 0.30 9.76
CA ARG A 158 8.62 0.15 8.32
C ARG A 158 7.42 -0.74 8.06
N MET A 159 6.84 -0.62 6.85
CA MET A 159 5.69 -1.39 6.37
C MET A 159 5.98 -2.11 5.05
N ASP A 160 7.22 -2.37 4.76
CA ASP A 160 7.74 -2.94 3.50
C ASP A 160 7.85 -4.48 3.56
N THR A 161 7.17 -5.11 4.49
CA THR A 161 7.25 -6.57 4.72
C THR A 161 6.67 -7.42 3.59
N GLY A 162 5.75 -6.89 2.80
CA GLY A 162 5.00 -7.67 1.82
C GLY A 162 4.06 -8.71 2.45
N LEU A 163 3.90 -8.71 3.77
CA LEU A 163 3.03 -9.61 4.50
C LEU A 163 1.69 -8.94 4.79
N HIS A 164 0.63 -9.74 4.78
CA HIS A 164 -0.71 -9.30 5.21
C HIS A 164 -0.91 -9.56 6.68
N ALA A 165 -1.86 -8.82 7.27
CA ALA A 165 -2.38 -9.17 8.58
C ALA A 165 -2.96 -10.60 8.53
N PRO A 166 -2.49 -11.51 9.41
CA PRO A 166 -3.06 -12.84 9.50
C PRO A 166 -4.52 -12.76 9.97
N SER A 167 -5.31 -13.73 9.55
CA SER A 167 -6.62 -13.94 10.17
C SER A 167 -6.40 -14.45 11.60
N VAL A 168 -7.04 -13.80 12.56
CA VAL A 168 -6.92 -14.12 13.98
C VAL A 168 -8.28 -14.49 14.55
N GLU A 169 -8.30 -15.39 15.53
CA GLU A 169 -9.54 -15.79 16.21
C GLU A 169 -9.91 -14.80 17.31
N ASN A 170 -8.92 -14.29 18.03
CA ASN A 170 -9.13 -13.35 19.11
C ASN A 170 -8.51 -11.99 18.81
N ARG A 171 -9.10 -10.93 19.35
CA ARG A 171 -8.58 -9.58 19.17
C ARG A 171 -7.17 -9.39 19.75
N SER A 172 -6.84 -10.07 20.83
CA SER A 172 -5.51 -10.04 21.44
C SER A 172 -4.39 -10.45 20.49
N ASP A 173 -4.67 -11.41 19.63
CA ASP A 173 -3.71 -12.00 18.71
C ASP A 173 -3.39 -11.06 17.51
N ALA A 174 -4.20 -10.01 17.35
CA ALA A 174 -3.98 -8.96 16.37
C ALA A 174 -3.17 -7.76 16.91
N ILE A 175 -2.72 -7.83 18.15
CA ILE A 175 -1.84 -6.80 18.74
C ILE A 175 -0.40 -7.27 18.55
N LEU A 176 0.29 -6.68 17.59
CA LEU A 176 1.70 -6.98 17.34
C LEU A 176 2.58 -6.36 18.43
N GLY A 177 3.31 -7.18 19.13
CA GLY A 177 4.31 -6.80 20.12
C GLY A 177 5.67 -6.43 19.50
N LYS A 178 6.56 -5.87 20.32
CA LYS A 178 7.91 -5.47 19.91
C LYS A 178 8.70 -6.63 19.32
N GLU A 179 8.69 -7.78 19.99
CA GLU A 179 9.42 -8.98 19.59
C GLU A 179 8.90 -9.54 18.27
N GLU A 180 7.58 -9.60 18.10
CA GLU A 180 6.93 -10.05 16.86
C GLU A 180 7.28 -9.16 15.69
N MET A 181 7.31 -7.84 15.88
CA MET A 181 7.69 -6.90 14.83
C MET A 181 9.18 -6.99 14.47
N LEU A 182 10.05 -7.35 15.41
CA LEU A 182 11.46 -7.64 15.13
C LEU A 182 11.63 -8.92 14.33
N GLU A 183 10.90 -9.99 14.70
CA GLU A 183 10.85 -11.25 13.95
C GLU A 183 10.22 -11.07 12.55
N MET A 184 9.23 -10.18 12.43
CA MET A 184 8.60 -9.86 11.15
C MET A 184 9.62 -9.33 10.14
N GLY A 185 10.65 -8.62 10.61
CA GLY A 185 11.80 -8.23 9.79
C GLY A 185 12.54 -9.42 9.17
N ILE A 186 12.62 -10.55 9.86
CA ILE A 186 13.26 -11.78 9.37
C ILE A 186 12.37 -12.50 8.35
N LYS A 187 11.07 -12.51 8.59
CA LYS A 187 10.06 -13.17 7.73
C LYS A 187 9.66 -12.35 6.51
N SER A 188 10.02 -11.06 6.49
CA SER A 188 9.66 -10.15 5.41
C SER A 188 10.48 -10.40 4.15
N THR A 189 9.94 -10.00 3.01
CA THR A 189 10.66 -9.98 1.73
C THR A 189 11.75 -8.90 1.68
N ALA A 190 11.71 -7.95 2.62
CA ALA A 190 12.72 -6.91 2.72
C ALA A 190 13.90 -7.38 3.57
N VAL A 191 15.13 -7.15 3.12
CA VAL A 191 16.35 -7.54 3.83
C VAL A 191 16.52 -6.73 5.11
N GLN A 192 16.77 -7.41 6.23
CA GLN A 192 17.08 -6.74 7.50
C GLN A 192 18.34 -5.87 7.40
N GLY A 193 18.30 -4.71 8.04
CA GLY A 193 19.46 -3.84 8.18
C GLY A 193 19.89 -3.11 6.91
N GLY A 194 19.28 -3.41 5.78
CA GLY A 194 19.67 -2.81 4.51
C GLY A 194 19.34 -1.32 4.45
N ARG A 195 20.37 -0.48 4.49
CA ARG A 195 20.28 0.81 3.85
C ARG A 195 19.97 0.56 2.37
N GLY A 196 18.67 0.64 2.00
CA GLY A 196 18.27 0.61 0.59
C GLY A 196 18.68 -0.65 -0.17
N THR A 197 18.57 -1.83 0.42
CA THR A 197 18.55 -3.05 -0.39
C THR A 197 17.40 -2.93 -1.37
N ASP A 198 17.72 -3.07 -2.62
CA ASP A 198 16.76 -2.89 -3.70
C ASP A 198 15.76 -4.05 -3.61
N TRP A 199 14.65 -3.85 -2.85
CA TRP A 199 13.54 -4.81 -2.76
C TRP A 199 13.06 -5.24 -4.16
N ARG A 200 13.44 -4.52 -5.22
CA ARG A 200 13.17 -4.86 -6.62
C ARG A 200 13.97 -6.06 -7.09
N ALA A 201 15.14 -6.31 -6.49
CA ALA A 201 16.00 -7.43 -6.88
C ALA A 201 15.48 -8.80 -6.43
N GLU A 202 14.59 -8.84 -5.42
CA GLU A 202 14.08 -10.07 -4.82
C GLU A 202 12.63 -10.42 -5.24
N GLN A 203 11.97 -9.56 -6.02
CA GLN A 203 10.65 -9.90 -6.54
C GLN A 203 10.79 -10.88 -7.70
N PRO A 204 10.02 -11.99 -7.70
CA PRO A 204 9.98 -12.87 -8.85
C PRO A 204 9.57 -12.04 -10.07
N GLU A 205 10.30 -12.21 -11.18
CA GLU A 205 9.97 -11.53 -12.43
C GLU A 205 8.48 -11.73 -12.76
N PRO A 206 7.77 -10.67 -13.15
CA PRO A 206 6.40 -10.81 -13.60
C PRO A 206 6.39 -11.83 -14.74
N ARG A 207 5.50 -12.82 -14.60
CA ARG A 207 5.35 -13.87 -15.61
C ARG A 207 5.20 -13.20 -16.98
N LYS A 208 6.15 -13.45 -17.88
CA LYS A 208 6.04 -13.01 -19.28
C LYS A 208 4.76 -13.62 -19.82
N GLU A 209 3.85 -12.77 -20.23
CA GLU A 209 2.66 -13.19 -20.96
C GLU A 209 3.13 -13.75 -22.30
N ASP A 210 3.06 -15.07 -22.47
CA ASP A 210 3.21 -15.76 -23.73
C ASP A 210 1.91 -15.67 -24.56
#